data_68eb0186aa7b06bd4dc4a5a0796f3610
#
_entry.id   68eb0186aa7b06bd4dc4a5a0796f3610
#
_cell.length_a   1.000
_cell.length_b   1.000
_cell.length_c   1.000
_cell.angle_alpha   90.00
_cell.angle_beta   90.00
_cell.angle_gamma   90.00
#
_symmetry.space_group_name_H-M   'P 1'
#
loop_
_entity.id
_entity.type
_entity.pdbx_description
1 polymer ?
#
loop_
_entity_poly.entity_id
_entity_poly.type
_entity_poly.pdbx_seq_one_letter_code
_entity_poly.pdbx_strand_id
1 'polypeptide(L)'
;MKSLSLTTLLFIATANVLFSQNNKETLIKEAEEKIKTNKATISQILTDKKYDAIHPETSFREIIEKYCKAETLSIATDTIPGKKIKVIGMVKDKDGKPVASALVYLYHTDSRGWYAADAPHVLQYEGDIRHARLFGYVKTDKDGKFELHTIKPAGYPKSDLPAHIHVHVSANGYKALGTEFLFDDDERLVGKIRENSIRNDFMISRPEKTESPFAQKFSYSITLQK
;
A
#
# COMPACT_ATOMS: atom_id res chain seq x y z
N MET A 1 -23.84 35.46 28.09
CA MET A 1 -23.04 34.63 27.17
C MET A 1 -22.75 35.46 25.94
N LYS A 2 -21.48 35.86 25.71
CA LYS A 2 -21.10 36.65 24.54
C LYS A 2 -20.98 35.71 23.35
N SER A 3 -21.82 35.87 22.30
CA SER A 3 -21.68 35.12 21.05
C SER A 3 -20.38 35.53 20.35
N LEU A 4 -19.49 34.57 20.11
CA LEU A 4 -18.33 34.81 19.24
C LEU A 4 -18.86 35.17 17.83
N SER A 5 -18.31 36.23 17.23
CA SER A 5 -18.74 36.66 15.91
C SER A 5 -18.32 35.63 14.85
N LEU A 6 -19.11 35.48 13.82
CA LEU A 6 -18.87 34.56 12.68
C LEU A 6 -17.50 34.80 12.02
N THR A 7 -17.04 36.05 12.03
CA THR A 7 -15.69 36.46 11.56
C THR A 7 -14.56 35.90 12.42
N THR A 8 -14.73 35.84 13.74
CA THR A 8 -13.70 35.27 14.65
C THR A 8 -13.60 33.75 14.47
N LEU A 9 -14.72 33.04 14.27
CA LEU A 9 -14.72 31.61 13.97
C LEU A 9 -14.03 31.31 12.63
N LEU A 10 -14.25 32.14 11.60
CA LEU A 10 -13.64 31.95 10.28
C LEU A 10 -12.11 32.16 10.33
N PHE A 11 -11.63 33.15 11.10
CA PHE A 11 -10.19 33.39 11.30
C PHE A 11 -9.50 32.26 12.06
N ILE A 12 -10.15 31.69 13.07
CA ILE A 12 -9.60 30.56 13.84
C ILE A 12 -9.56 29.30 12.96
N ALA A 13 -10.58 29.06 12.15
CA ALA A 13 -10.61 27.92 11.22
C ALA A 13 -9.51 27.99 10.16
N THR A 14 -9.31 29.15 9.53
CA THR A 14 -8.24 29.37 8.53
C THR A 14 -6.85 29.26 9.14
N ALA A 15 -6.63 29.79 10.34
CA ALA A 15 -5.35 29.70 11.04
C ALA A 15 -5.00 28.24 11.40
N ASN A 16 -5.97 27.45 11.85
CA ASN A 16 -5.77 26.03 12.15
C ASN A 16 -5.46 25.20 10.90
N VAL A 17 -6.12 25.47 9.77
CA VAL A 17 -5.85 24.81 8.51
C VAL A 17 -4.44 25.13 8.00
N LEU A 18 -4.03 26.39 8.03
CA LEU A 18 -2.67 26.81 7.64
C LEU A 18 -1.60 26.22 8.53
N PHE A 19 -1.82 26.15 9.85
CA PHE A 19 -0.89 25.53 10.79
C PHE A 19 -0.76 24.04 10.56
N SER A 20 -1.87 23.34 10.29
CA SER A 20 -1.88 21.92 9.96
C SER A 20 -1.12 21.65 8.66
N GLN A 21 -1.31 22.48 7.64
CA GLN A 21 -0.67 22.33 6.34
C GLN A 21 0.85 22.57 6.41
N ASN A 22 1.28 23.62 7.12
CA ASN A 22 2.70 23.90 7.37
C ASN A 22 3.38 22.74 8.12
N ASN A 23 2.69 22.10 9.05
CA ASN A 23 3.22 20.94 9.79
C ASN A 23 3.40 19.73 8.86
N LYS A 24 2.45 19.44 7.97
CA LYS A 24 2.55 18.38 6.98
C LYS A 24 3.71 18.59 6.01
N GLU A 25 3.87 19.79 5.47
CA GLU A 25 5.00 20.13 4.59
C GLU A 25 6.35 19.94 5.28
N THR A 26 6.44 20.31 6.55
CA THR A 26 7.65 20.12 7.35
C THR A 26 7.97 18.64 7.51
N LEU A 27 6.98 17.81 7.81
CA LEU A 27 7.14 16.35 7.93
C LEU A 27 7.56 15.71 6.60
N ILE A 28 6.99 16.16 5.47
CA ILE A 28 7.34 15.68 4.14
C ILE A 28 8.79 15.98 3.81
N LYS A 29 9.25 17.22 4.05
CA LYS A 29 10.64 17.62 3.85
C LYS A 29 11.61 16.85 4.73
N GLU A 30 11.25 16.63 5.99
CA GLU A 30 12.04 15.81 6.92
C GLU A 30 12.16 14.36 6.43
N ALA A 31 11.04 13.76 5.99
CA ALA A 31 11.03 12.40 5.47
C ALA A 31 11.93 12.28 4.23
N GLU A 32 11.81 13.20 3.27
CA GLU A 32 12.65 13.22 2.07
C GLU A 32 14.14 13.34 2.43
N GLU A 33 14.50 14.26 3.31
CA GLU A 33 15.88 14.45 3.71
C GLU A 33 16.48 13.22 4.41
N LYS A 34 15.71 12.54 5.25
CA LYS A 34 16.13 11.30 5.90
C LYS A 34 16.37 10.18 4.88
N ILE A 35 15.46 10.01 3.92
CA ILE A 35 15.60 9.00 2.87
C ILE A 35 16.81 9.33 1.98
N LYS A 36 16.91 10.55 1.50
CA LYS A 36 17.96 11.03 0.61
C LYS A 36 19.36 10.89 1.21
N THR A 37 19.48 11.14 2.51
CA THR A 37 20.75 11.05 3.25
C THR A 37 21.01 9.66 3.84
N ASN A 38 20.18 8.65 3.52
CA ASN A 38 20.23 7.30 4.08
C ASN A 38 20.18 7.24 5.62
N LYS A 39 19.60 8.24 6.27
CA LYS A 39 19.33 8.25 7.72
C LYS A 39 18.10 7.41 8.10
N ALA A 40 17.23 7.14 7.13
CA ALA A 40 16.12 6.21 7.26
C ALA A 40 15.84 5.51 5.93
N THR A 41 15.39 4.27 5.99
CA THR A 41 14.83 3.55 4.83
C THR A 41 13.39 3.98 4.59
N ILE A 42 12.86 3.70 3.39
CA ILE A 42 11.44 3.91 3.09
C ILE A 42 10.56 3.13 4.07
N SER A 43 10.91 1.87 4.36
CA SER A 43 10.19 1.06 5.34
C SER A 43 10.13 1.73 6.72
N GLN A 44 11.23 2.30 7.20
CA GLN A 44 11.25 3.02 8.49
C GLN A 44 10.35 4.25 8.47
N ILE A 45 10.32 5.01 7.37
CA ILE A 45 9.43 6.16 7.23
C ILE A 45 7.96 5.72 7.18
N LEU A 46 7.63 4.71 6.37
CA LEU A 46 6.25 4.21 6.22
C LEU A 46 5.70 3.54 7.49
N THR A 47 6.58 3.04 8.35
CA THR A 47 6.20 2.36 9.59
C THR A 47 6.34 3.22 10.85
N ASP A 48 6.81 4.45 10.74
CA ASP A 48 6.89 5.40 11.85
C ASP A 48 5.58 6.20 11.95
N LYS A 49 4.85 6.01 13.07
CA LYS A 49 3.58 6.70 13.36
C LYS A 49 3.65 8.23 13.20
N LYS A 50 4.83 8.81 13.32
CA LYS A 50 5.07 10.24 13.12
C LYS A 50 4.59 10.72 11.74
N TYR A 51 4.72 9.87 10.72
CA TYR A 51 4.40 10.21 9.33
C TYR A 51 3.00 9.76 8.89
N ASP A 52 2.21 9.09 9.73
CA ASP A 52 0.86 8.59 9.38
C ASP A 52 -0.03 9.70 8.75
N ALA A 53 0.06 10.92 9.30
CA ALA A 53 -0.77 12.04 8.86
C ALA A 53 -0.45 12.55 7.44
N ILE A 54 0.73 12.20 6.90
CA ILE A 54 1.14 12.60 5.56
C ILE A 54 1.03 11.48 4.51
N HIS A 55 0.64 10.27 4.90
CA HIS A 55 0.45 9.16 3.96
C HIS A 55 -0.55 9.49 2.81
N PRO A 56 -1.63 10.26 3.02
CA PRO A 56 -2.53 10.67 1.95
C PRO A 56 -1.96 11.76 1.01
N GLU A 57 -0.88 12.44 1.41
CA GLU A 57 -0.36 13.59 0.66
C GLU A 57 0.35 13.12 -0.62
N THR A 58 -0.03 13.69 -1.76
CA THR A 58 0.53 13.34 -3.08
C THR A 58 2.05 13.53 -3.11
N SER A 59 2.55 14.66 -2.61
CA SER A 59 4.00 14.94 -2.57
C SER A 59 4.79 13.95 -1.72
N PHE A 60 4.21 13.44 -0.64
CA PHE A 60 4.84 12.36 0.14
C PHE A 60 4.93 11.06 -0.67
N ARG A 61 3.85 10.68 -1.36
CA ARG A 61 3.82 9.46 -2.19
C ARG A 61 4.80 9.53 -3.36
N GLU A 62 4.94 10.69 -3.99
CA GLU A 62 5.93 10.95 -5.03
C GLU A 62 7.38 10.79 -4.52
N ILE A 63 7.66 11.18 -3.27
CA ILE A 63 8.96 10.95 -2.62
C ILE A 63 9.20 9.46 -2.42
N ILE A 64 8.22 8.71 -1.89
CA ILE A 64 8.34 7.27 -1.70
C ILE A 64 8.58 6.56 -3.04
N GLU A 65 7.85 6.92 -4.09
CA GLU A 65 8.03 6.39 -5.44
C GLU A 65 9.42 6.73 -6.01
N LYS A 66 9.84 7.99 -5.91
CA LYS A 66 11.11 8.49 -6.44
C LYS A 66 12.32 7.76 -5.85
N TYR A 67 12.29 7.49 -4.57
CA TYR A 67 13.44 6.90 -3.85
C TYR A 67 13.33 5.39 -3.63
N CYS A 68 12.26 4.73 -4.09
CA CYS A 68 12.13 3.28 -3.92
C CYS A 68 13.22 2.50 -4.64
N LYS A 69 13.63 1.39 -4.04
CA LYS A 69 14.73 0.54 -4.49
C LYS A 69 14.27 -0.92 -4.56
N ALA A 70 15.15 -1.79 -5.07
CA ALA A 70 15.03 -3.22 -4.92
C ALA A 70 15.47 -3.62 -3.50
N GLU A 71 14.52 -3.57 -2.57
CA GLU A 71 14.72 -3.89 -1.15
C GLU A 71 13.47 -4.57 -0.58
N THR A 72 13.56 -5.13 0.62
CA THR A 72 12.36 -5.58 1.35
C THR A 72 11.58 -4.37 1.83
N LEU A 73 10.31 -4.28 1.42
CA LEU A 73 9.41 -3.20 1.77
C LEU A 73 8.56 -3.60 2.98
N SER A 74 8.57 -2.80 4.04
CA SER A 74 7.64 -2.93 5.17
C SER A 74 6.70 -1.73 5.21
N ILE A 75 5.37 -1.98 5.28
CA ILE A 75 4.34 -0.93 5.26
C ILE A 75 3.40 -0.97 6.47
N ALA A 76 3.52 -1.98 7.32
CA ALA A 76 2.74 -2.09 8.55
C ALA A 76 3.65 -2.06 9.77
N THR A 77 3.31 -1.20 10.74
CA THR A 77 3.98 -1.15 12.04
C THR A 77 3.60 -2.35 12.90
N ASP A 78 4.39 -2.61 13.95
CA ASP A 78 4.04 -3.64 14.95
C ASP A 78 2.79 -3.29 15.75
N THR A 79 2.36 -2.04 15.73
CA THR A 79 1.17 -1.55 16.44
C THR A 79 -0.12 -1.68 15.64
N ILE A 80 -0.04 -1.95 14.34
CA ILE A 80 -1.22 -2.16 13.50
C ILE A 80 -1.76 -3.58 13.75
N PRO A 81 -3.02 -3.72 14.22
CA PRO A 81 -3.61 -5.03 14.46
C PRO A 81 -3.73 -5.84 13.18
N GLY A 82 -3.42 -7.13 13.26
CA GLY A 82 -3.58 -8.08 12.15
C GLY A 82 -2.53 -9.18 12.14
N LYS A 83 -2.76 -10.21 11.33
CA LYS A 83 -1.78 -11.26 11.09
C LYS A 83 -0.65 -10.70 10.24
N LYS A 84 0.58 -10.70 10.74
CA LYS A 84 1.76 -10.34 9.93
C LYS A 84 1.96 -11.38 8.84
N ILE A 85 2.11 -10.91 7.61
CA ILE A 85 2.35 -11.74 6.43
C ILE A 85 3.58 -11.25 5.66
N LYS A 86 4.21 -12.21 5.00
CA LYS A 86 5.26 -11.98 4.01
C LYS A 86 4.67 -12.25 2.62
N VAL A 87 4.84 -11.33 1.70
CA VAL A 87 4.44 -11.47 0.30
C VAL A 87 5.70 -11.46 -0.56
N ILE A 88 5.89 -12.50 -1.34
CA ILE A 88 6.95 -12.61 -2.35
C ILE A 88 6.32 -12.46 -3.72
N GLY A 89 6.75 -11.47 -4.48
CA GLY A 89 6.36 -11.29 -5.86
C GLY A 89 7.51 -11.55 -6.82
N MET A 90 7.19 -12.08 -7.99
CA MET A 90 8.12 -12.22 -9.10
C MET A 90 7.50 -11.62 -10.34
N VAL A 91 8.20 -10.70 -10.99
CA VAL A 91 7.81 -10.10 -12.26
C VAL A 91 8.64 -10.71 -13.38
N LYS A 92 7.98 -11.25 -14.39
CA LYS A 92 8.62 -11.85 -15.58
C LYS A 92 7.90 -11.38 -16.85
N ASP A 93 8.54 -11.53 -17.99
CA ASP A 93 7.87 -11.36 -19.27
C ASP A 93 7.17 -12.67 -19.72
N LYS A 94 6.50 -12.60 -20.87
CA LYS A 94 5.80 -13.75 -21.45
C LYS A 94 6.71 -14.95 -21.79
N ASP A 95 8.01 -14.69 -21.97
CA ASP A 95 9.01 -15.71 -22.26
C ASP A 95 9.63 -16.29 -20.97
N GLY A 96 9.10 -15.88 -19.79
CA GLY A 96 9.57 -16.32 -18.48
C GLY A 96 10.83 -15.61 -17.99
N LYS A 97 11.33 -14.61 -18.72
CA LYS A 97 12.54 -13.86 -18.36
C LYS A 97 12.22 -12.88 -17.21
N PRO A 98 13.03 -12.82 -16.17
CA PRO A 98 12.87 -11.84 -15.09
C PRO A 98 12.88 -10.39 -15.60
N VAL A 99 11.99 -9.56 -15.08
CA VAL A 99 11.96 -8.13 -15.36
C VAL A 99 12.53 -7.39 -14.15
N ALA A 100 13.80 -7.02 -14.26
CA ALA A 100 14.50 -6.25 -13.23
C ALA A 100 14.07 -4.77 -13.22
N SER A 101 14.14 -4.13 -12.06
CA SER A 101 13.79 -2.71 -11.85
C SER A 101 12.37 -2.34 -12.26
N ALA A 102 11.46 -3.32 -12.35
CA ALA A 102 10.04 -3.03 -12.49
C ALA A 102 9.56 -2.31 -11.22
N LEU A 103 8.85 -1.19 -11.41
CA LEU A 103 8.22 -0.45 -10.32
C LEU A 103 6.93 -1.17 -9.94
N VAL A 104 6.82 -1.55 -8.68
CA VAL A 104 5.65 -2.19 -8.10
C VAL A 104 5.05 -1.28 -7.05
N TYR A 105 3.83 -0.82 -7.26
CA TYR A 105 3.03 -0.10 -6.30
C TYR A 105 2.00 -1.04 -5.68
N LEU A 106 1.93 -1.06 -4.34
CA LEU A 106 1.01 -1.91 -3.60
C LEU A 106 0.27 -1.07 -2.55
N TYR A 107 -1.01 -1.39 -2.36
CA TYR A 107 -1.78 -0.84 -1.26
C TYR A 107 -2.94 -1.77 -0.88
N HIS A 108 -3.39 -1.69 0.37
CA HIS A 108 -4.47 -2.52 0.86
C HIS A 108 -5.15 -1.95 2.10
N THR A 109 -6.25 -2.56 2.51
CA THR A 109 -6.97 -2.27 3.75
C THR A 109 -6.26 -2.83 4.97
N ASP A 110 -6.59 -2.33 6.15
CA ASP A 110 -6.18 -2.95 7.41
C ASP A 110 -7.01 -4.22 7.74
N SER A 111 -6.81 -4.81 8.92
CA SER A 111 -7.53 -6.00 9.39
C SER A 111 -9.04 -5.79 9.62
N ARG A 112 -9.53 -4.56 9.51
CA ARG A 112 -10.96 -4.21 9.55
C ARG A 112 -11.57 -4.03 8.17
N GLY A 113 -10.78 -4.06 7.12
CA GLY A 113 -11.18 -3.71 5.75
C GLY A 113 -11.23 -2.20 5.50
N TRP A 114 -10.44 -1.40 6.23
CA TRP A 114 -10.40 0.06 6.12
C TRP A 114 -9.09 0.52 5.48
N TYR A 115 -9.17 1.48 4.57
CA TYR A 115 -7.98 2.11 3.99
C TYR A 115 -7.39 3.19 4.90
N ALA A 116 -8.23 3.97 5.56
CA ALA A 116 -7.80 5.01 6.51
C ALA A 116 -7.86 4.50 7.95
N ALA A 117 -7.12 5.14 8.85
CA ALA A 117 -7.06 4.73 10.27
C ALA A 117 -8.39 4.93 11.02
N ASP A 118 -9.14 5.93 10.64
CA ASP A 118 -10.32 6.48 11.34
C ASP A 118 -11.63 6.39 10.55
N ALA A 119 -11.58 5.86 9.32
CA ALA A 119 -12.75 5.77 8.46
C ALA A 119 -12.84 4.41 7.77
N PRO A 120 -14.04 3.83 7.64
CA PRO A 120 -14.26 2.66 6.83
C PRO A 120 -13.95 2.97 5.35
N HIS A 121 -13.81 1.91 4.54
CA HIS A 121 -13.75 2.05 3.10
C HIS A 121 -14.94 2.91 2.62
N VAL A 122 -14.65 4.03 2.00
CA VAL A 122 -15.64 4.91 1.41
C VAL A 122 -15.63 4.64 -0.09
N LEU A 123 -16.72 4.09 -0.60
CA LEU A 123 -16.94 3.74 -2.01
C LEU A 123 -16.78 4.91 -3.00
N GLN A 124 -16.43 6.10 -2.53
CA GLN A 124 -16.55 7.30 -3.36
C GLN A 124 -15.61 7.36 -4.54
N TYR A 125 -14.47 6.68 -4.52
CA TYR A 125 -13.58 6.64 -5.69
C TYR A 125 -12.63 5.45 -5.54
N GLU A 126 -12.98 4.30 -6.05
CA GLU A 126 -12.07 3.15 -6.15
C GLU A 126 -10.77 3.46 -6.92
N GLY A 127 -10.73 4.58 -7.63
CA GLY A 127 -9.54 5.09 -8.31
C GLY A 127 -8.67 6.02 -7.48
N ASP A 128 -9.09 6.49 -6.30
CA ASP A 128 -8.26 7.34 -5.46
C ASP A 128 -7.43 6.55 -4.46
N ILE A 129 -6.34 6.01 -4.95
CA ILE A 129 -5.36 5.24 -4.21
C ILE A 129 -4.65 6.01 -3.09
N ARG A 130 -4.82 7.34 -3.03
CA ARG A 130 -4.15 8.22 -2.05
C ARG A 130 -4.71 8.12 -0.64
N HIS A 131 -5.88 7.55 -0.45
CA HIS A 131 -6.46 7.38 0.89
C HIS A 131 -5.96 6.15 1.64
N ALA A 132 -5.26 5.23 0.97
CA ALA A 132 -4.73 4.04 1.62
C ALA A 132 -3.57 4.39 2.55
N ARG A 133 -3.69 4.07 3.84
CA ARG A 133 -2.62 4.23 4.81
C ARG A 133 -1.51 3.19 4.61
N LEU A 134 -1.91 1.95 4.31
CA LEU A 134 -0.98 0.85 4.05
C LEU A 134 -0.68 0.81 2.55
N PHE A 135 0.40 1.44 2.14
CA PHE A 135 0.86 1.51 0.75
C PHE A 135 2.38 1.55 0.68
N GLY A 136 2.91 1.28 -0.49
CA GLY A 136 4.32 1.50 -0.76
C GLY A 136 4.71 1.20 -2.19
N TYR A 137 5.92 1.60 -2.53
CA TYR A 137 6.57 1.37 -3.81
C TYR A 137 7.86 0.59 -3.60
N VAL A 138 8.11 -0.40 -4.43
CA VAL A 138 9.35 -1.19 -4.43
C VAL A 138 9.75 -1.50 -5.87
N LYS A 139 11.04 -1.64 -6.12
CA LYS A 139 11.55 -2.13 -7.41
C LYS A 139 11.90 -3.61 -7.31
N THR A 140 11.69 -4.33 -8.39
CA THR A 140 12.18 -5.71 -8.49
C THR A 140 13.71 -5.73 -8.57
N ASP A 141 14.29 -6.77 -7.98
CA ASP A 141 15.74 -7.03 -8.05
C ASP A 141 16.15 -7.57 -9.44
N LYS A 142 17.43 -7.96 -9.59
CA LYS A 142 17.97 -8.51 -10.83
C LYS A 142 17.30 -9.81 -11.29
N ASP A 143 16.67 -10.53 -10.35
CA ASP A 143 15.94 -11.78 -10.60
C ASP A 143 14.43 -11.56 -10.75
N GLY A 144 14.00 -10.29 -10.88
CA GLY A 144 12.58 -9.90 -11.01
C GLY A 144 11.77 -10.03 -9.73
N LYS A 145 12.41 -10.19 -8.57
CA LYS A 145 11.75 -10.44 -7.28
C LYS A 145 11.57 -9.16 -6.48
N PHE A 146 10.52 -9.13 -5.66
CA PHE A 146 10.32 -8.16 -4.58
C PHE A 146 9.72 -8.86 -3.35
N GLU A 147 9.90 -8.26 -2.19
CA GLU A 147 9.35 -8.75 -0.92
C GLU A 147 8.62 -7.64 -0.19
N LEU A 148 7.39 -7.92 0.26
CA LEU A 148 6.57 -7.02 1.07
C LEU A 148 6.28 -7.66 2.42
N HIS A 149 6.51 -6.92 3.48
CA HIS A 149 6.12 -7.22 4.85
C HIS A 149 4.93 -6.34 5.25
N THR A 150 3.82 -6.98 5.64
CA THR A 150 2.61 -6.25 6.01
C THR A 150 1.73 -7.13 6.91
N ILE A 151 0.49 -6.70 7.12
CA ILE A 151 -0.57 -7.50 7.72
C ILE A 151 -1.49 -8.06 6.64
N LYS A 152 -2.10 -9.22 6.88
CA LYS A 152 -3.16 -9.73 6.01
C LYS A 152 -4.34 -8.76 6.04
N PRO A 153 -4.75 -8.18 4.89
CA PRO A 153 -5.93 -7.31 4.84
C PRO A 153 -7.21 -8.08 5.17
N ALA A 154 -8.27 -7.36 5.46
CA ALA A 154 -9.62 -7.89 5.40
C ALA A 154 -10.35 -7.38 4.16
N GLY A 155 -11.34 -8.12 3.67
CA GLY A 155 -12.26 -7.63 2.66
C GLY A 155 -13.11 -6.48 3.20
N TYR A 156 -13.69 -5.69 2.32
CA TYR A 156 -14.46 -4.51 2.69
C TYR A 156 -15.65 -4.84 3.61
N PRO A 157 -15.93 -4.01 4.62
CA PRO A 157 -17.13 -4.15 5.42
C PRO A 157 -18.40 -4.11 4.56
N LYS A 158 -19.35 -5.01 4.85
CA LYS A 158 -20.64 -5.11 4.12
C LYS A 158 -20.49 -5.42 2.61
N SER A 159 -19.43 -6.11 2.23
CA SER A 159 -19.16 -6.56 0.86
C SER A 159 -18.76 -8.03 0.87
N ASP A 160 -19.07 -8.72 -0.22
CA ASP A 160 -18.65 -10.12 -0.44
C ASP A 160 -17.25 -10.21 -1.08
N LEU A 161 -16.60 -9.08 -1.36
CA LEU A 161 -15.26 -9.07 -1.93
C LEU A 161 -14.25 -9.65 -0.93
N PRO A 162 -13.39 -10.56 -1.36
CA PRO A 162 -12.37 -11.16 -0.51
C PRO A 162 -11.28 -10.15 -0.13
N ALA A 163 -10.49 -10.50 0.85
CA ALA A 163 -9.26 -9.78 1.18
C ALA A 163 -8.32 -9.75 -0.04
N HIS A 164 -7.76 -8.58 -0.32
CA HIS A 164 -6.87 -8.39 -1.47
C HIS A 164 -5.85 -7.28 -1.23
N ILE A 165 -4.76 -7.36 -1.98
CA ILE A 165 -3.77 -6.29 -2.12
C ILE A 165 -3.85 -5.82 -3.56
N HIS A 166 -4.13 -4.53 -3.77
CA HIS A 166 -4.03 -3.92 -5.10
C HIS A 166 -2.56 -3.80 -5.50
N VAL A 167 -2.28 -4.13 -6.75
CA VAL A 167 -0.93 -4.17 -7.30
C VAL A 167 -0.89 -3.51 -8.66
N HIS A 168 -0.03 -2.51 -8.83
CA HIS A 168 0.25 -1.89 -10.11
C HIS A 168 1.73 -2.09 -10.43
N VAL A 169 2.01 -2.60 -11.62
CA VAL A 169 3.38 -2.87 -12.06
C VAL A 169 3.65 -2.14 -13.36
N SER A 170 4.75 -1.42 -13.40
CA SER A 170 5.25 -0.78 -14.61
C SER A 170 6.74 -1.05 -14.81
N ALA A 171 7.14 -1.22 -16.04
CA ALA A 171 8.54 -1.39 -16.42
C ALA A 171 8.79 -0.82 -17.81
N ASN A 172 10.00 -0.32 -18.05
CA ASN A 172 10.36 0.25 -19.34
C ASN A 172 10.26 -0.79 -20.46
N GLY A 173 9.53 -0.49 -21.52
CA GLY A 173 9.31 -1.40 -22.66
C GLY A 173 8.19 -2.43 -22.44
N TYR A 174 7.40 -2.31 -21.36
CA TYR A 174 6.27 -3.19 -21.08
C TYR A 174 4.98 -2.36 -20.86
N LYS A 175 3.85 -2.98 -21.15
CA LYS A 175 2.54 -2.42 -20.79
C LYS A 175 2.38 -2.47 -19.27
N ALA A 176 1.91 -1.38 -18.70
CA ALA A 176 1.58 -1.34 -17.28
C ALA A 176 0.44 -2.31 -16.97
N LEU A 177 0.51 -2.98 -15.83
CA LEU A 177 -0.47 -3.96 -15.35
C LEU A 177 -1.04 -3.53 -14.01
N GLY A 178 -2.38 -3.47 -13.91
CA GLY A 178 -3.09 -3.44 -12.64
C GLY A 178 -3.69 -4.81 -12.37
N THR A 179 -3.51 -5.34 -11.16
CA THR A 179 -4.05 -6.63 -10.72
C THR A 179 -4.29 -6.63 -9.22
N GLU A 180 -4.78 -7.74 -8.70
CA GLU A 180 -4.97 -7.97 -7.27
C GLU A 180 -4.30 -9.26 -6.82
N PHE A 181 -3.72 -9.25 -5.62
CA PHE A 181 -3.25 -10.44 -4.92
C PHE A 181 -4.33 -10.90 -3.94
N LEU A 182 -4.86 -12.07 -4.19
CA LEU A 182 -5.90 -12.71 -3.40
C LEU A 182 -5.33 -13.88 -2.59
N PHE A 183 -5.98 -14.17 -1.48
CA PHE A 183 -5.57 -15.18 -0.51
C PHE A 183 -6.48 -16.40 -0.62
N ASP A 184 -5.92 -17.57 -0.97
CA ASP A 184 -6.69 -18.81 -1.18
C ASP A 184 -7.38 -19.33 0.10
N ASP A 185 -6.95 -18.85 1.26
CA ASP A 185 -7.54 -19.12 2.56
C ASP A 185 -8.56 -18.06 3.03
N ASP A 186 -9.02 -17.17 2.14
CA ASP A 186 -10.11 -16.24 2.44
C ASP A 186 -11.46 -16.93 2.21
N GLU A 187 -12.32 -16.95 3.24
CA GLU A 187 -13.62 -17.60 3.21
C GLU A 187 -14.59 -17.03 2.16
N ARG A 188 -14.38 -15.78 1.73
CA ARG A 188 -15.18 -15.11 0.69
C ARG A 188 -14.73 -15.49 -0.71
N LEU A 189 -13.52 -16.05 -0.89
CA LEU A 189 -12.97 -16.41 -2.21
C LEU A 189 -13.50 -17.78 -2.69
N VAL A 190 -14.81 -17.89 -2.82
CA VAL A 190 -15.51 -19.13 -3.21
C VAL A 190 -16.51 -18.91 -4.34
N GLY A 191 -16.94 -19.98 -4.99
CA GLY A 191 -17.99 -19.97 -6.01
C GLY A 191 -17.75 -18.93 -7.11
N LYS A 192 -18.77 -18.15 -7.44
CA LYS A 192 -18.73 -17.12 -8.50
C LYS A 192 -17.70 -16.03 -8.26
N ILE A 193 -17.41 -15.70 -7.00
CA ILE A 193 -16.39 -14.69 -6.67
C ILE A 193 -15.02 -15.19 -7.11
N ARG A 194 -14.68 -16.44 -6.79
CA ARG A 194 -13.43 -17.07 -7.22
C ARG A 194 -13.35 -17.19 -8.76
N GLU A 195 -14.42 -17.63 -9.40
CA GLU A 195 -14.48 -17.73 -10.86
C GLU A 195 -14.27 -16.40 -11.55
N ASN A 196 -14.91 -15.33 -11.04
CA ASN A 196 -14.74 -13.98 -11.55
C ASN A 196 -13.32 -13.45 -11.32
N SER A 197 -12.73 -13.72 -10.17
CA SER A 197 -11.35 -13.33 -9.86
C SER A 197 -10.36 -13.97 -10.85
N ILE A 198 -10.52 -15.26 -11.14
CA ILE A 198 -9.71 -15.97 -12.12
C ILE A 198 -9.92 -15.38 -13.54
N ARG A 199 -11.17 -15.06 -13.91
CA ARG A 199 -11.49 -14.46 -15.22
C ARG A 199 -10.88 -13.07 -15.40
N ASN A 200 -10.72 -12.33 -14.30
CA ASN A 200 -10.09 -11.01 -14.28
C ASN A 200 -8.56 -11.08 -14.12
N ASP A 201 -7.97 -12.26 -14.25
CA ASP A 201 -6.53 -12.49 -14.08
C ASP A 201 -5.97 -12.02 -12.72
N PHE A 202 -6.82 -12.04 -11.68
CA PHE A 202 -6.35 -11.80 -10.32
C PHE A 202 -5.52 -12.98 -9.81
N MET A 203 -4.49 -12.70 -9.08
CA MET A 203 -3.51 -13.69 -8.66
C MET A 203 -3.89 -14.29 -7.31
N ILE A 204 -4.11 -15.59 -7.27
CA ILE A 204 -4.50 -16.33 -6.06
C ILE A 204 -3.30 -17.12 -5.55
N SER A 205 -2.96 -16.96 -4.27
CA SER A 205 -1.87 -17.70 -3.62
C SER A 205 -2.35 -18.42 -2.37
N ARG A 206 -1.84 -19.64 -2.19
CA ARG A 206 -2.04 -20.41 -0.95
C ARG A 206 -1.10 -19.94 0.15
N PRO A 207 -1.54 -20.01 1.42
CA PRO A 207 -0.65 -19.71 2.53
C PRO A 207 0.43 -20.79 2.64
N GLU A 208 1.67 -20.36 2.77
CA GLU A 208 2.82 -21.20 3.05
C GLU A 208 3.31 -20.97 4.49
N LYS A 209 3.93 -21.98 5.08
CA LYS A 209 4.62 -21.84 6.37
C LYS A 209 5.81 -20.89 6.21
N THR A 210 6.06 -20.10 7.25
CA THR A 210 7.19 -19.17 7.30
C THR A 210 7.70 -19.03 8.72
N GLU A 211 8.83 -18.35 8.87
CA GLU A 211 9.44 -18.12 10.19
C GLU A 211 8.85 -16.89 10.88
N SER A 212 8.91 -16.88 12.22
CA SER A 212 8.58 -15.70 13.01
C SER A 212 9.33 -14.44 12.51
N PRO A 213 8.70 -13.26 12.54
CA PRO A 213 7.41 -12.91 13.17
C PRO A 213 6.18 -13.10 12.27
N PHE A 214 6.33 -13.66 11.08
CA PHE A 214 5.23 -13.81 10.13
C PHE A 214 4.41 -15.07 10.41
N ALA A 215 3.08 -14.93 10.32
CA ALA A 215 2.16 -16.04 10.47
C ALA A 215 2.06 -16.89 9.18
N GLN A 216 2.18 -16.23 8.03
CA GLN A 216 2.01 -16.85 6.71
C GLN A 216 2.90 -16.13 5.67
N LYS A 217 3.27 -16.86 4.62
CA LYS A 217 3.90 -16.37 3.42
C LYS A 217 2.99 -16.64 2.22
N PHE A 218 2.96 -15.72 1.28
CA PHE A 218 2.24 -15.84 0.01
C PHE A 218 3.16 -15.51 -1.15
N SER A 219 3.09 -16.28 -2.23
CA SER A 219 3.96 -16.13 -3.40
C SER A 219 3.13 -15.88 -4.66
N TYR A 220 3.47 -14.83 -5.41
CA TYR A 220 2.74 -14.42 -6.62
C TYR A 220 3.69 -14.25 -7.80
N SER A 221 3.22 -14.59 -9.01
CA SER A 221 3.99 -14.44 -10.25
C SER A 221 3.24 -13.57 -11.23
N ILE A 222 3.84 -12.42 -11.56
CA ILE A 222 3.29 -11.41 -12.47
C ILE A 222 3.94 -11.58 -13.84
N THR A 223 3.12 -11.60 -14.92
CA THR A 223 3.63 -11.65 -16.28
C THR A 223 3.31 -10.34 -17.01
N LEU A 224 4.33 -9.60 -17.42
CA LEU A 224 4.18 -8.38 -18.20
C LEU A 224 4.22 -8.67 -19.71
N GLN A 225 3.43 -7.90 -20.46
CA GLN A 225 3.39 -7.91 -21.92
C GLN A 225 4.15 -6.67 -22.46
N LYS A 226 4.83 -6.85 -23.58
CA LYS A 226 5.45 -5.75 -24.35
C LYS A 226 4.41 -4.97 -25.15
#